data_9e9118fb8bcd58ccc23739952ddcf274
#
_entry.id   9e9118fb8bcd58ccc23739952ddcf274
#
_cell.length_a   1.000
_cell.length_b   1.000
_cell.length_c   1.000
_cell.angle_alpha   90.00
_cell.angle_beta   90.00
_cell.angle_gamma   90.00
#
_symmetry.space_group_name_H-M   'P 1'
#
loop_
_entity.id
_entity.type
_entity.pdbx_description
1 polymer ?
#
loop_
_entity_poly.entity_id
_entity_poly.type
_entity_poly.pdbx_seq_one_letter_code
_entity_poly.pdbx_strand_id
1 'polypeptide(L)'
;ISSGGQWPVTEETCEKGNILILSAEDGADDTIVPRLQAVNADLEKIHIIEAVKTDDGNEKTFDLSSDVELLKNEAVRIGNVKMIIIDPISAYLGKIDSHRNTEVRDALNPIIKFADEIGACLLCVTHLNKGSSGNALSRVTGSIAFAAAARACFVVTRDPDDPDRRLMLPLKNNLAKDTHGFAYRIELKDLSGIEITCVAWEPDKIDLSAEEVLSTQGGKSENRAFAESFLKEELKDGFEIPCKGLYERAEEHGISRKVLWKMKDKIGAKALKSGFNEGWVWYLPIDADNEDSQNTKIPEGSLIQNRNLGGILAKTESSHATFKETI
;
A
#
# COMPACT_ATOMS: atom_id res chain seq x y z
N ILE A 1 -9.31 -9.72 -21.18
CA ILE A 1 -9.12 -9.27 -22.59
C ILE A 1 -8.61 -10.44 -23.43
N SER A 2 -7.50 -11.09 -23.09
CA SER A 2 -6.94 -12.16 -23.92
C SER A 2 -7.95 -13.29 -24.20
N SER A 3 -8.72 -13.70 -23.21
CA SER A 3 -9.73 -14.75 -23.31
C SER A 3 -11.13 -14.24 -23.70
N GLY A 4 -11.38 -12.93 -23.69
CA GLY A 4 -12.71 -12.36 -23.89
C GLY A 4 -13.65 -12.65 -22.71
N GLY A 5 -13.15 -12.67 -21.49
CA GLY A 5 -13.91 -12.97 -20.29
C GLY A 5 -14.78 -11.81 -19.78
N GLN A 6 -15.41 -12.01 -18.64
CA GLN A 6 -16.18 -10.98 -17.96
C GLN A 6 -15.27 -10.03 -17.17
N TRP A 7 -15.65 -8.76 -17.12
CA TRP A 7 -15.02 -7.83 -16.20
C TRP A 7 -15.35 -8.20 -14.75
N PRO A 8 -14.41 -8.01 -13.83
CA PRO A 8 -14.70 -8.21 -12.41
C PRO A 8 -15.89 -7.36 -11.96
N VAL A 9 -16.71 -7.92 -11.06
CA VAL A 9 -17.83 -7.21 -10.41
C VAL A 9 -18.95 -6.74 -11.37
N THR A 10 -18.83 -7.04 -12.67
CA THR A 10 -19.86 -6.72 -13.66
C THR A 10 -20.22 -7.98 -14.47
N GLU A 11 -21.39 -7.97 -15.11
CA GLU A 11 -21.80 -9.02 -16.03
C GLU A 11 -21.33 -8.78 -17.47
N GLU A 12 -20.68 -7.63 -17.70
CA GLU A 12 -20.22 -7.23 -19.02
C GLU A 12 -18.99 -8.04 -19.45
N THR A 13 -18.95 -8.46 -20.69
CA THR A 13 -17.79 -9.13 -21.29
C THR A 13 -16.86 -8.14 -21.96
N CYS A 14 -15.57 -8.43 -21.92
CA CYS A 14 -14.59 -7.64 -22.68
C CYS A 14 -14.40 -8.20 -24.08
N GLU A 15 -14.06 -7.31 -25.00
CA GLU A 15 -13.68 -7.69 -26.37
C GLU A 15 -12.36 -8.46 -26.35
N LYS A 16 -12.32 -9.61 -27.03
CA LYS A 16 -11.10 -10.42 -27.13
C LYS A 16 -10.06 -9.75 -28.04
N GLY A 17 -8.82 -9.68 -27.57
CA GLY A 17 -7.71 -9.11 -28.34
C GLY A 17 -6.35 -9.36 -27.76
N ASN A 18 -5.32 -8.89 -28.46
CA ASN A 18 -3.94 -9.01 -28.08
C ASN A 18 -3.57 -7.99 -27.01
N ILE A 19 -2.64 -8.36 -26.14
CA ILE A 19 -2.09 -7.53 -25.06
C ILE A 19 -0.58 -7.45 -25.25
N LEU A 20 -0.04 -6.24 -25.19
CA LEU A 20 1.40 -5.98 -25.11
C LEU A 20 1.77 -5.67 -23.66
N ILE A 21 2.82 -6.30 -23.15
CA ILE A 21 3.32 -6.10 -21.78
C ILE A 21 4.78 -5.70 -21.83
N LEU A 22 5.12 -4.55 -21.28
CA LEU A 22 6.47 -4.14 -20.94
C LEU A 22 6.61 -4.27 -19.42
N SER A 23 7.40 -5.24 -18.96
CA SER A 23 7.67 -5.46 -17.53
C SER A 23 9.18 -5.36 -17.27
N ALA A 24 9.54 -4.53 -16.28
CA ALA A 24 10.93 -4.39 -15.83
C ALA A 24 11.18 -4.97 -14.43
N GLU A 25 10.13 -5.40 -13.73
CA GLU A 25 10.24 -5.93 -12.36
C GLU A 25 10.05 -7.45 -12.33
N ASP A 26 9.07 -7.97 -13.06
CA ASP A 26 8.72 -9.40 -13.05
C ASP A 26 9.27 -10.10 -14.31
N GLY A 27 9.89 -11.27 -14.11
CA GLY A 27 10.33 -12.12 -15.21
C GLY A 27 9.16 -12.78 -15.95
N ALA A 28 9.32 -12.97 -17.27
CA ALA A 28 8.26 -13.55 -18.08
C ALA A 28 7.97 -15.01 -17.66
N ASP A 29 9.02 -15.84 -17.60
CA ASP A 29 8.87 -17.30 -17.45
C ASP A 29 8.53 -17.73 -16.04
N ASP A 30 9.07 -17.06 -15.04
CA ASP A 30 8.96 -17.47 -13.63
C ASP A 30 7.81 -16.77 -12.88
N THR A 31 7.35 -15.63 -13.37
CA THR A 31 6.35 -14.83 -12.67
C THR A 31 5.12 -14.51 -13.52
N ILE A 32 5.27 -13.87 -14.67
CA ILE A 32 4.15 -13.37 -15.47
C ILE A 32 3.36 -14.53 -16.08
N VAL A 33 4.01 -15.43 -16.80
CA VAL A 33 3.35 -16.54 -17.49
C VAL A 33 2.63 -17.48 -16.52
N PRO A 34 3.22 -17.93 -15.40
CA PRO A 34 2.50 -18.74 -14.41
C PRO A 34 1.26 -18.06 -13.83
N ARG A 35 1.33 -16.77 -13.52
CA ARG A 35 0.17 -16.01 -13.03
C ARG A 35 -0.93 -15.90 -14.07
N LEU A 36 -0.59 -15.70 -15.33
CA LEU A 36 -1.53 -15.67 -16.44
C LEU A 36 -2.22 -17.02 -16.67
N GLN A 37 -1.45 -18.12 -16.56
CA GLN A 37 -2.00 -19.48 -16.62
C GLN A 37 -2.98 -19.75 -15.47
N ALA A 38 -2.65 -19.33 -14.26
CA ALA A 38 -3.49 -19.51 -13.08
C ALA A 38 -4.88 -18.86 -13.24
N VAL A 39 -4.99 -17.79 -14.03
CA VAL A 39 -6.27 -17.11 -14.33
C VAL A 39 -6.86 -17.49 -15.70
N ASN A 40 -6.37 -18.55 -16.35
CA ASN A 40 -6.82 -19.05 -17.64
C ASN A 40 -6.74 -17.99 -18.75
N ALA A 41 -5.68 -17.20 -18.78
CA ALA A 41 -5.42 -16.29 -19.87
C ALA A 41 -5.09 -17.04 -21.17
N ASP A 42 -5.50 -16.47 -22.30
CA ASP A 42 -5.08 -16.98 -23.62
C ASP A 42 -3.68 -16.44 -23.92
N LEU A 43 -2.65 -17.28 -23.68
CA LEU A 43 -1.24 -16.89 -23.82
C LEU A 43 -0.85 -16.56 -25.26
N GLU A 44 -1.54 -17.09 -26.28
CA GLU A 44 -1.30 -16.73 -27.68
C GLU A 44 -1.63 -15.26 -27.99
N LYS A 45 -2.40 -14.63 -27.10
CA LYS A 45 -2.80 -13.22 -27.18
C LYS A 45 -1.95 -12.29 -26.31
N ILE A 46 -0.92 -12.82 -25.66
CA ILE A 46 -0.09 -12.03 -24.76
C ILE A 46 1.34 -11.98 -25.30
N HIS A 47 1.83 -10.76 -25.47
CA HIS A 47 3.14 -10.49 -26.06
C HIS A 47 3.95 -9.68 -25.08
N ILE A 48 5.01 -10.29 -24.53
CA ILE A 48 5.90 -9.66 -23.54
C ILE A 48 7.11 -9.09 -24.28
N ILE A 49 7.41 -7.82 -24.06
CA ILE A 49 8.55 -7.12 -24.63
C ILE A 49 9.59 -6.94 -23.54
N GLU A 50 10.68 -7.72 -23.60
CA GLU A 50 11.73 -7.73 -22.58
C GLU A 50 12.85 -6.75 -22.90
N ALA A 51 13.24 -6.65 -24.17
CA ALA A 51 14.36 -5.83 -24.59
C ALA A 51 14.20 -5.35 -26.06
N VAL A 52 14.95 -4.31 -26.38
CA VAL A 52 15.09 -3.79 -27.73
C VAL A 52 16.46 -4.21 -28.27
N LYS A 53 16.51 -4.88 -29.43
CA LYS A 53 17.77 -5.15 -30.14
C LYS A 53 18.22 -3.91 -30.89
N THR A 54 19.47 -3.55 -30.67
CA THR A 54 20.13 -2.45 -31.39
C THR A 54 20.77 -2.96 -32.69
N ASP A 55 21.12 -2.06 -33.62
CA ASP A 55 21.71 -2.42 -34.94
C ASP A 55 23.02 -3.18 -34.83
N ASP A 56 23.76 -2.99 -33.75
CA ASP A 56 25.00 -3.71 -33.42
C ASP A 56 24.78 -5.10 -32.75
N GLY A 57 23.49 -5.48 -32.60
CA GLY A 57 23.08 -6.77 -32.04
C GLY A 57 23.05 -6.83 -30.52
N ASN A 58 23.35 -5.75 -29.83
CA ASN A 58 23.19 -5.65 -28.36
C ASN A 58 21.74 -5.50 -27.95
N GLU A 59 21.45 -5.86 -26.70
CA GLU A 59 20.14 -5.63 -26.11
C GLU A 59 20.17 -4.40 -25.21
N LYS A 60 19.13 -3.59 -25.27
CA LYS A 60 18.90 -2.47 -24.36
C LYS A 60 17.48 -2.49 -23.81
N THR A 61 17.29 -1.86 -22.66
CA THR A 61 15.95 -1.59 -22.12
C THR A 61 15.20 -0.65 -23.06
N PHE A 62 13.90 -0.90 -23.24
CA PHE A 62 13.01 -0.04 -24.00
C PHE A 62 12.95 1.37 -23.37
N ASP A 63 12.98 2.41 -24.21
CA ASP A 63 12.92 3.80 -23.77
C ASP A 63 11.78 4.52 -24.51
N LEU A 64 10.78 5.02 -23.74
CA LEU A 64 9.62 5.73 -24.27
C LEU A 64 9.98 7.01 -25.08
N SER A 65 11.16 7.57 -24.84
CA SER A 65 11.58 8.77 -25.59
C SER A 65 12.11 8.45 -26.99
N SER A 66 12.61 7.26 -27.23
CA SER A 66 13.28 6.88 -28.48
C SER A 66 12.69 5.67 -29.20
N ASP A 67 12.04 4.75 -28.51
CA ASP A 67 11.70 3.44 -29.04
C ASP A 67 10.21 3.21 -29.32
N VAL A 68 9.36 4.24 -29.16
CA VAL A 68 7.91 4.15 -29.40
C VAL A 68 7.58 3.65 -30.82
N GLU A 69 8.37 4.02 -31.83
CA GLU A 69 8.14 3.54 -33.20
C GLU A 69 8.36 2.02 -33.34
N LEU A 70 9.28 1.44 -32.57
CA LEU A 70 9.45 -0.03 -32.52
C LEU A 70 8.23 -0.72 -31.95
N LEU A 71 7.67 -0.14 -30.87
CA LEU A 71 6.44 -0.65 -30.26
C LEU A 71 5.24 -0.55 -31.23
N LYS A 72 5.13 0.55 -31.97
CA LYS A 72 4.11 0.72 -32.99
C LYS A 72 4.21 -0.34 -34.07
N ASN A 73 5.40 -0.57 -34.62
CA ASN A 73 5.64 -1.57 -35.65
C ASN A 73 5.27 -2.97 -35.15
N GLU A 74 5.62 -3.30 -33.91
CA GLU A 74 5.27 -4.57 -33.31
C GLU A 74 3.75 -4.72 -33.10
N ALA A 75 3.10 -3.70 -32.59
CA ALA A 75 1.64 -3.69 -32.43
C ALA A 75 0.89 -3.84 -33.75
N VAL A 76 1.38 -3.23 -34.83
CA VAL A 76 0.81 -3.38 -36.18
C VAL A 76 1.03 -4.81 -36.68
N ARG A 77 2.22 -5.40 -36.46
CA ARG A 77 2.51 -6.78 -36.82
C ARG A 77 1.62 -7.80 -36.13
N ILE A 78 1.36 -7.60 -34.85
CA ILE A 78 0.49 -8.44 -34.02
C ILE A 78 -0.98 -8.27 -34.41
N GLY A 79 -1.41 -7.04 -34.66
CA GLY A 79 -2.79 -6.69 -34.97
C GLY A 79 -3.74 -6.84 -33.79
N ASN A 80 -4.90 -6.24 -33.88
CA ASN A 80 -5.97 -6.33 -32.85
C ASN A 80 -5.48 -6.18 -31.40
N VAL A 81 -4.55 -5.24 -31.17
CA VAL A 81 -4.06 -4.92 -29.82
C VAL A 81 -5.13 -4.12 -29.09
N LYS A 82 -5.57 -4.59 -27.93
CA LYS A 82 -6.61 -3.96 -27.10
C LYS A 82 -6.05 -3.34 -25.84
N MET A 83 -4.86 -3.75 -25.41
CA MET A 83 -4.22 -3.20 -24.21
C MET A 83 -2.70 -3.19 -24.35
N ILE A 84 -2.10 -2.12 -23.88
CA ILE A 84 -0.66 -1.98 -23.70
C ILE A 84 -0.42 -1.74 -22.20
N ILE A 85 0.37 -2.59 -21.55
CA ILE A 85 0.71 -2.52 -20.12
C ILE A 85 2.17 -2.12 -19.99
N ILE A 86 2.46 -1.14 -19.14
CA ILE A 86 3.83 -0.71 -18.80
C ILE A 86 4.01 -0.77 -17.29
N ASP A 87 4.89 -1.64 -16.81
CA ASP A 87 5.09 -1.95 -15.40
C ASP A 87 6.57 -2.04 -14.99
N PRO A 88 7.09 -1.06 -14.22
CA PRO A 88 6.50 0.25 -13.94
C PRO A 88 6.87 1.27 -15.03
N ILE A 89 6.05 2.30 -15.21
CA ILE A 89 6.29 3.36 -16.21
C ILE A 89 7.62 4.08 -15.99
N SER A 90 8.06 4.21 -14.75
CA SER A 90 9.33 4.86 -14.38
C SER A 90 10.57 4.17 -14.94
N ALA A 91 10.52 2.86 -15.16
CA ALA A 91 11.64 2.10 -15.72
C ALA A 91 11.91 2.40 -17.20
N TYR A 92 10.92 2.97 -17.91
CA TYR A 92 10.93 3.18 -19.36
C TYR A 92 11.04 4.64 -19.78
N LEU A 93 11.33 5.55 -18.85
CA LEU A 93 11.49 6.99 -19.13
C LEU A 93 12.92 7.38 -19.56
N GLY A 94 13.85 6.46 -19.57
CA GLY A 94 15.24 6.72 -19.93
C GLY A 94 15.89 7.78 -19.02
N LYS A 95 16.38 8.87 -19.63
CA LYS A 95 17.07 9.98 -18.92
C LYS A 95 16.14 11.11 -18.49
N ILE A 96 14.83 10.93 -18.64
CA ILE A 96 13.85 11.97 -18.33
C ILE A 96 13.72 12.11 -16.81
N ASP A 97 13.77 13.34 -16.31
CA ASP A 97 13.49 13.63 -14.92
C ASP A 97 12.00 13.46 -14.63
N SER A 98 11.65 12.38 -13.95
CA SER A 98 10.26 12.05 -13.58
C SER A 98 9.58 13.11 -12.71
N HIS A 99 10.33 14.06 -12.15
CA HIS A 99 9.78 15.19 -11.39
C HIS A 99 9.39 16.39 -12.26
N ARG A 100 9.79 16.41 -13.52
CA ARG A 100 9.46 17.49 -14.47
C ARG A 100 8.21 17.16 -15.28
N ASN A 101 7.11 17.80 -14.93
CA ASN A 101 5.80 17.55 -15.53
C ASN A 101 5.78 17.69 -17.07
N THR A 102 6.54 18.62 -17.64
CA THR A 102 6.60 18.84 -19.10
C THR A 102 7.33 17.70 -19.80
N GLU A 103 8.49 17.31 -19.29
CA GLU A 103 9.31 16.23 -19.88
C GLU A 103 8.57 14.89 -19.85
N VAL A 104 7.90 14.58 -18.74
CA VAL A 104 7.09 13.35 -18.61
C VAL A 104 5.94 13.36 -19.62
N ARG A 105 5.25 14.48 -19.79
CA ARG A 105 4.15 14.59 -20.77
C ARG A 105 4.65 14.42 -22.19
N ASP A 106 5.78 15.04 -22.52
CA ASP A 106 6.34 14.95 -23.87
C ASP A 106 6.76 13.52 -24.22
N ALA A 107 7.30 12.77 -23.25
CA ALA A 107 7.61 11.35 -23.42
C ALA A 107 6.39 10.46 -23.56
N LEU A 108 5.31 10.75 -22.85
CA LEU A 108 4.08 9.95 -22.90
C LEU A 108 3.20 10.25 -24.12
N ASN A 109 3.26 11.47 -24.66
CA ASN A 109 2.38 11.89 -25.76
C ASN A 109 2.42 10.96 -26.99
N PRO A 110 3.58 10.47 -27.48
CA PRO A 110 3.63 9.59 -28.64
C PRO A 110 2.89 8.27 -28.43
N ILE A 111 3.08 7.63 -27.25
CA ILE A 111 2.43 6.35 -26.96
C ILE A 111 0.93 6.51 -26.65
N ILE A 112 0.53 7.63 -26.02
CA ILE A 112 -0.88 7.95 -25.78
C ILE A 112 -1.61 8.12 -27.12
N LYS A 113 -1.05 8.88 -28.05
CA LYS A 113 -1.61 9.07 -29.40
C LYS A 113 -1.73 7.75 -30.13
N PHE A 114 -0.68 6.94 -30.08
CA PHE A 114 -0.69 5.64 -30.73
C PHE A 114 -1.77 4.70 -30.14
N ALA A 115 -1.88 4.62 -28.83
CA ALA A 115 -2.92 3.81 -28.18
C ALA A 115 -4.34 4.27 -28.61
N ASP A 116 -4.55 5.58 -28.72
CA ASP A 116 -5.82 6.17 -29.19
C ASP A 116 -6.08 5.81 -30.68
N GLU A 117 -5.07 5.90 -31.54
CA GLU A 117 -5.15 5.58 -32.98
C GLU A 117 -5.57 4.13 -33.21
N ILE A 118 -5.09 3.17 -32.41
CA ILE A 118 -5.43 1.76 -32.57
C ILE A 118 -6.61 1.31 -31.70
N GLY A 119 -7.18 2.23 -30.91
CA GLY A 119 -8.29 1.92 -29.99
C GLY A 119 -7.90 1.00 -28.85
N ALA A 120 -6.64 1.06 -28.38
CA ALA A 120 -6.13 0.29 -27.27
C ALA A 120 -6.13 1.07 -25.95
N CYS A 121 -6.34 0.37 -24.84
CA CYS A 121 -6.13 0.92 -23.49
C CYS A 121 -4.63 0.95 -23.17
N LEU A 122 -4.10 2.10 -22.80
CA LEU A 122 -2.76 2.22 -22.22
C LEU A 122 -2.87 2.18 -20.69
N LEU A 123 -2.38 1.10 -20.08
CA LEU A 123 -2.32 0.91 -18.63
C LEU A 123 -0.88 1.07 -18.14
N CYS A 124 -0.64 2.07 -17.30
CA CYS A 124 0.67 2.31 -16.69
C CYS A 124 0.61 2.03 -15.20
N VAL A 125 1.56 1.26 -14.70
CA VAL A 125 1.74 0.99 -13.27
C VAL A 125 2.82 1.92 -12.72
N THR A 126 2.62 2.43 -11.51
CA THR A 126 3.60 3.22 -10.76
C THR A 126 3.42 3.01 -9.26
N HIS A 127 4.48 3.26 -8.49
CA HIS A 127 4.44 3.11 -7.04
C HIS A 127 3.98 4.39 -6.34
N LEU A 128 3.55 4.25 -5.08
CA LEU A 128 3.27 5.40 -4.21
C LEU A 128 4.49 5.77 -3.38
N ASN A 129 4.72 7.06 -3.16
CA ASN A 129 5.75 7.56 -2.25
C ASN A 129 5.43 7.19 -0.80
N LYS A 130 6.46 6.68 -0.09
CA LYS A 130 6.38 6.23 1.31
C LYS A 130 6.39 7.37 2.28
N GLY A 131 5.93 8.49 2.19
CA GLY A 131 6.07 9.52 3.24
C GLY A 131 5.58 10.92 2.90
N SER A 132 4.80 11.10 1.87
CA SER A 132 4.26 12.42 1.57
C SER A 132 3.01 12.70 2.40
N SER A 133 3.06 13.74 3.24
CA SER A 133 1.89 14.41 3.76
C SER A 133 1.25 15.20 2.61
N GLY A 134 0.08 14.79 2.14
CA GLY A 134 -0.64 15.46 1.06
C GLY A 134 -1.90 14.69 0.69
N ASN A 135 -2.62 15.17 -0.33
CA ASN A 135 -3.77 14.44 -0.85
C ASN A 135 -3.31 13.13 -1.54
N ALA A 136 -4.24 12.20 -1.73
CA ALA A 136 -3.94 10.89 -2.29
C ALA A 136 -3.21 10.97 -3.65
N LEU A 137 -3.57 11.92 -4.49
CA LEU A 137 -2.99 12.11 -5.82
C LEU A 137 -1.52 12.57 -5.76
N SER A 138 -1.13 13.36 -4.74
CA SER A 138 0.25 13.83 -4.56
C SER A 138 1.22 12.74 -4.11
N ARG A 139 0.71 11.59 -3.70
CA ARG A 139 1.51 10.42 -3.31
C ARG A 139 1.95 9.55 -4.48
N VAL A 140 1.48 9.82 -5.69
CA VAL A 140 1.95 9.12 -6.90
C VAL A 140 3.43 9.40 -7.10
N THR A 141 4.23 8.33 -7.17
CA THR A 141 5.71 8.43 -7.30
C THR A 141 6.13 9.12 -8.61
N GLY A 142 7.14 9.96 -8.52
CA GLY A 142 7.77 10.64 -9.64
C GLY A 142 7.12 11.98 -9.92
N SER A 143 5.97 12.02 -10.53
CA SER A 143 5.35 13.27 -10.92
C SER A 143 3.84 13.21 -10.90
N ILE A 144 3.23 14.28 -10.44
CA ILE A 144 1.80 14.55 -10.65
C ILE A 144 1.43 14.53 -12.16
N ALA A 145 2.45 14.63 -13.04
CA ALA A 145 2.27 14.55 -14.48
C ALA A 145 1.68 13.23 -14.95
N PHE A 146 2.02 12.10 -14.34
CA PHE A 146 1.43 10.80 -14.67
C PHE A 146 -0.08 10.81 -14.44
N ALA A 147 -0.48 11.21 -13.25
CA ALA A 147 -1.90 11.32 -12.90
C ALA A 147 -2.62 12.41 -13.71
N ALA A 148 -1.92 13.50 -14.07
CA ALA A 148 -2.49 14.56 -14.90
C ALA A 148 -2.69 14.13 -16.36
N ALA A 149 -1.79 13.31 -16.91
CA ALA A 149 -1.90 12.76 -18.28
C ALA A 149 -2.97 11.67 -18.38
N ALA A 150 -3.17 10.88 -17.33
CA ALA A 150 -4.12 9.79 -17.34
C ALA A 150 -5.59 10.27 -17.35
N ARG A 151 -6.48 9.53 -18.04
CA ARG A 151 -7.93 9.76 -18.05
C ARG A 151 -8.59 9.19 -16.80
N ALA A 152 -8.09 8.07 -16.32
CA ALA A 152 -8.49 7.44 -15.06
C ALA A 152 -7.24 7.04 -14.26
N CYS A 153 -7.29 7.17 -12.94
CA CYS A 153 -6.26 6.73 -12.02
C CYS A 153 -6.90 5.96 -10.88
N PHE A 154 -6.30 4.84 -10.55
CA PHE A 154 -6.69 4.03 -9.40
C PHE A 154 -5.50 3.84 -8.47
N VAL A 155 -5.76 3.77 -7.19
CA VAL A 155 -4.79 3.31 -6.21
C VAL A 155 -5.13 1.92 -5.73
N VAL A 156 -4.12 1.07 -5.66
CA VAL A 156 -4.23 -0.25 -5.04
C VAL A 156 -3.52 -0.21 -3.69
N THR A 157 -4.23 -0.60 -2.64
CA THR A 157 -3.73 -0.50 -1.27
C THR A 157 -4.30 -1.61 -0.39
N ARG A 158 -3.69 -1.83 0.78
CA ARG A 158 -4.25 -2.74 1.78
C ARG A 158 -5.46 -2.09 2.43
N ASP A 159 -6.45 -2.90 2.76
CA ASP A 159 -7.54 -2.47 3.63
C ASP A 159 -6.99 -2.22 5.04
N PRO A 160 -7.23 -1.04 5.65
CA PRO A 160 -6.76 -0.76 7.01
C PRO A 160 -7.45 -1.61 8.09
N ASP A 161 -8.61 -2.18 7.79
CA ASP A 161 -9.39 -2.97 8.73
C ASP A 161 -9.25 -4.50 8.49
N ASP A 162 -8.76 -4.92 7.30
CA ASP A 162 -8.50 -6.32 6.94
C ASP A 162 -7.17 -6.43 6.15
N PRO A 163 -6.07 -6.88 6.78
CA PRO A 163 -4.74 -6.95 6.15
C PRO A 163 -4.65 -7.87 4.93
N ASP A 164 -5.54 -8.85 4.81
CA ASP A 164 -5.55 -9.81 3.70
C ASP A 164 -6.36 -9.30 2.50
N ARG A 165 -7.13 -8.23 2.71
CA ARG A 165 -7.95 -7.57 1.70
C ARG A 165 -7.17 -6.46 1.01
N ARG A 166 -7.38 -6.32 -0.29
CA ARG A 166 -6.85 -5.23 -1.12
C ARG A 166 -7.99 -4.39 -1.67
N LEU A 167 -7.77 -3.10 -1.75
CA LEU A 167 -8.71 -2.13 -2.26
C LEU A 167 -8.14 -1.50 -3.53
N MET A 168 -8.94 -1.44 -4.60
CA MET A 168 -8.65 -0.69 -5.80
C MET A 168 -9.63 0.49 -5.86
N LEU A 169 -9.13 1.69 -5.54
CA LEU A 169 -9.95 2.88 -5.33
C LEU A 169 -9.68 3.94 -6.41
N PRO A 170 -10.71 4.62 -6.94
CA PRO A 170 -10.51 5.70 -7.88
C PRO A 170 -9.84 6.91 -7.22
N LEU A 171 -8.79 7.43 -7.86
CA LEU A 171 -8.12 8.70 -7.52
C LEU A 171 -8.57 9.83 -8.45
N LYS A 172 -8.83 9.49 -9.69
CA LYS A 172 -9.26 10.40 -10.75
C LYS A 172 -10.06 9.60 -11.78
N ASN A 173 -11.18 10.13 -12.19
CA ASN A 173 -11.94 9.60 -13.31
C ASN A 173 -12.52 10.74 -14.14
N ASN A 174 -12.06 10.88 -15.39
CA ASN A 174 -12.57 11.86 -16.36
C ASN A 174 -13.49 11.20 -17.41
N LEU A 175 -13.69 9.90 -17.33
CA LEU A 175 -14.43 9.11 -18.33
C LEU A 175 -15.88 8.86 -17.93
N ALA A 176 -16.13 8.79 -16.61
CA ALA A 176 -17.47 8.49 -16.09
C ALA A 176 -17.71 9.23 -14.77
N LYS A 177 -18.98 9.38 -14.42
CA LYS A 177 -19.41 9.81 -13.09
C LYS A 177 -19.32 8.58 -12.18
N ASP A 178 -18.15 8.40 -11.57
CA ASP A 178 -17.86 7.21 -10.83
C ASP A 178 -17.31 7.52 -9.45
N THR A 179 -17.72 6.72 -8.47
CA THR A 179 -17.41 6.89 -7.08
C THR A 179 -17.10 5.57 -6.36
N HIS A 180 -17.20 4.44 -7.05
CA HIS A 180 -17.06 3.13 -6.42
C HIS A 180 -15.66 2.56 -6.65
N GLY A 181 -15.13 1.94 -5.60
CA GLY A 181 -13.95 1.10 -5.68
C GLY A 181 -14.30 -0.38 -5.82
N PHE A 182 -13.25 -1.18 -5.87
CA PHE A 182 -13.32 -2.64 -5.90
C PHE A 182 -12.44 -3.21 -4.80
N ALA A 183 -12.79 -4.40 -4.33
CA ALA A 183 -11.97 -5.13 -3.39
C ALA A 183 -11.61 -6.52 -3.94
N TYR A 184 -10.46 -7.03 -3.51
CA TYR A 184 -10.00 -8.35 -3.88
C TYR A 184 -9.09 -8.94 -2.80
N ARG A 185 -8.91 -10.27 -2.88
CA ARG A 185 -7.92 -11.01 -2.09
C ARG A 185 -6.88 -11.63 -3.01
N ILE A 186 -5.73 -11.93 -2.44
CA ILE A 186 -4.70 -12.71 -3.12
C ILE A 186 -4.84 -14.13 -2.61
N GLU A 187 -5.18 -15.04 -3.50
CA GLU A 187 -5.36 -16.45 -3.20
C GLU A 187 -4.24 -17.28 -3.82
N LEU A 188 -3.96 -18.43 -3.23
CA LEU A 188 -3.06 -19.42 -3.79
C LEU A 188 -3.86 -20.41 -4.65
N LYS A 189 -3.35 -20.66 -5.84
CA LYS A 189 -3.89 -21.66 -6.76
C LYS A 189 -2.79 -22.65 -7.12
N ASP A 190 -3.09 -23.92 -6.99
CA ASP A 190 -2.17 -24.97 -7.45
C ASP A 190 -2.21 -25.07 -8.99
N LEU A 191 -1.05 -24.96 -9.59
CA LEU A 191 -0.82 -25.15 -11.02
C LEU A 191 0.19 -26.29 -11.20
N SER A 192 -0.34 -27.53 -11.27
CA SER A 192 0.47 -28.74 -11.45
C SER A 192 1.56 -28.94 -10.39
N GLY A 193 1.23 -28.69 -9.12
CA GLY A 193 2.11 -28.83 -7.98
C GLY A 193 2.95 -27.58 -7.64
N ILE A 194 2.68 -26.46 -8.30
CA ILE A 194 3.29 -25.16 -8.01
C ILE A 194 2.19 -24.22 -7.51
N GLU A 195 2.39 -23.65 -6.32
CA GLU A 195 1.46 -22.66 -5.76
C GLU A 195 1.71 -21.28 -6.40
N ILE A 196 0.70 -20.79 -7.11
CA ILE A 196 0.74 -19.49 -7.80
C ILE A 196 -0.30 -18.55 -7.19
N THR A 197 0.10 -17.31 -6.94
CA THR A 197 -0.82 -16.29 -6.46
C THR A 197 -1.74 -15.78 -7.58
N CYS A 198 -3.03 -15.65 -7.28
CA CYS A 198 -4.02 -15.07 -8.19
C CYS A 198 -4.93 -14.08 -7.46
N VAL A 199 -5.54 -13.17 -8.21
CA VAL A 199 -6.49 -12.19 -7.69
C VAL A 199 -7.89 -12.79 -7.70
N ALA A 200 -8.54 -12.78 -6.53
CA ALA A 200 -9.95 -13.13 -6.36
C ALA A 200 -10.74 -11.87 -6.03
N TRP A 201 -11.53 -11.38 -6.99
CA TRP A 201 -12.36 -10.19 -6.83
C TRP A 201 -13.56 -10.46 -5.93
N GLU A 202 -13.89 -9.53 -5.05
CA GLU A 202 -15.16 -9.55 -4.31
C GLU A 202 -16.29 -9.14 -5.25
N PRO A 203 -17.51 -9.66 -5.04
CA PRO A 203 -18.62 -9.46 -5.99
C PRO A 203 -19.19 -8.04 -5.95
N ASP A 204 -18.97 -7.31 -4.86
CA ASP A 204 -19.61 -6.03 -4.62
C ASP A 204 -18.65 -4.85 -4.84
N LYS A 205 -19.21 -3.75 -5.34
CA LYS A 205 -18.55 -2.45 -5.35
C LYS A 205 -18.44 -1.91 -3.93
N ILE A 206 -17.40 -1.13 -3.66
CA ILE A 206 -17.17 -0.53 -2.33
C ILE A 206 -17.24 0.99 -2.39
N ASP A 207 -17.89 1.58 -1.38
CA ASP A 207 -18.05 3.04 -1.23
C ASP A 207 -17.01 3.59 -0.26
N LEU A 208 -15.72 3.48 -0.64
CA LEU A 208 -14.61 4.05 0.09
C LEU A 208 -13.82 4.99 -0.82
N SER A 209 -13.46 6.15 -0.34
CA SER A 209 -12.58 7.05 -1.07
C SER A 209 -11.10 6.72 -0.83
N ALA A 210 -10.30 6.91 -1.87
CA ALA A 210 -8.84 6.75 -1.75
C ALA A 210 -8.25 7.70 -0.69
N GLU A 211 -8.81 8.89 -0.53
CA GLU A 211 -8.34 9.89 0.44
C GLU A 211 -8.58 9.44 1.88
N GLU A 212 -9.75 8.86 2.18
CA GLU A 212 -10.05 8.28 3.49
C GLU A 212 -9.10 7.15 3.86
N VAL A 213 -8.90 6.20 2.94
CA VAL A 213 -8.05 5.03 3.17
C VAL A 213 -6.57 5.43 3.29
N LEU A 214 -6.05 6.23 2.37
CA LEU A 214 -4.65 6.64 2.38
C LEU A 214 -4.32 7.60 3.54
N SER A 215 -5.24 8.48 3.93
CA SER A 215 -5.06 9.32 5.13
C SER A 215 -5.00 8.48 6.40
N THR A 216 -5.65 7.32 6.38
CA THR A 216 -5.60 6.36 7.49
C THR A 216 -4.28 5.61 7.57
N GLN A 217 -3.61 5.38 6.43
CA GLN A 217 -2.33 4.66 6.36
C GLN A 217 -1.09 5.54 6.57
N GLY A 218 -1.13 6.81 6.16
CA GLY A 218 0.04 7.70 6.09
C GLY A 218 0.49 8.36 7.41
N GLY A 219 -0.23 8.22 8.50
CA GLY A 219 0.13 8.78 9.80
C GLY A 219 -0.59 8.10 10.96
N LYS A 220 -1.56 7.26 10.66
CA LYS A 220 -2.39 6.60 11.66
C LYS A 220 -1.99 5.14 11.93
N SER A 221 -1.29 4.47 11.02
CA SER A 221 -0.84 3.08 11.27
C SER A 221 0.33 3.07 12.24
N GLU A 222 1.33 3.92 12.04
CA GLU A 222 2.44 4.08 12.99
C GLU A 222 1.94 4.66 14.32
N ASN A 223 1.09 5.69 14.28
CA ASN A 223 0.47 6.26 15.47
C ASN A 223 -0.50 5.31 16.17
N ARG A 224 -1.20 4.42 15.46
CA ARG A 224 -2.06 3.40 16.10
C ARG A 224 -1.24 2.26 16.70
N ALA A 225 -0.23 1.75 16.01
CA ALA A 225 0.67 0.74 16.56
C ALA A 225 1.44 1.28 17.76
N PHE A 226 1.90 2.53 17.67
CA PHE A 226 2.55 3.23 18.77
C PHE A 226 1.58 3.49 19.93
N ALA A 227 0.35 3.94 19.66
CA ALA A 227 -0.69 4.12 20.67
C ALA A 227 -1.12 2.81 21.34
N GLU A 228 -1.14 1.71 20.60
CA GLU A 228 -1.40 0.38 21.14
C GLU A 228 -0.26 -0.06 22.07
N SER A 229 0.99 0.06 21.64
CA SER A 229 2.16 -0.25 22.47
C SER A 229 2.25 0.66 23.69
N PHE A 230 1.98 1.95 23.54
CA PHE A 230 1.91 2.92 24.62
C PHE A 230 0.86 2.51 25.66
N LEU A 231 -0.36 2.20 25.24
CA LEU A 231 -1.43 1.79 26.17
C LEU A 231 -1.12 0.46 26.86
N LYS A 232 -0.56 -0.51 26.13
CA LYS A 232 -0.14 -1.79 26.73
C LYS A 232 0.93 -1.58 27.80
N GLU A 233 1.89 -0.69 27.57
CA GLU A 233 2.94 -0.39 28.54
C GLU A 233 2.38 0.36 29.75
N GLU A 234 1.54 1.38 29.53
CA GLU A 234 0.93 2.17 30.61
C GLU A 234 -0.01 1.35 31.50
N LEU A 235 -0.68 0.34 30.95
CA LEU A 235 -1.70 -0.47 31.63
C LEU A 235 -1.22 -1.90 31.95
N LYS A 236 0.05 -2.23 31.73
CA LYS A 236 0.60 -3.60 31.85
C LYS A 236 0.42 -4.25 33.22
N ASP A 237 0.45 -3.43 34.28
CA ASP A 237 0.40 -3.91 35.65
C ASP A 237 -1.05 -4.12 36.15
N GLY A 238 -2.05 -3.88 35.30
CA GLY A 238 -3.48 -4.04 35.61
C GLY A 238 -4.03 -3.00 36.60
N PHE A 239 -3.23 -1.99 36.97
CA PHE A 239 -3.69 -0.94 37.86
C PHE A 239 -4.63 0.05 37.17
N GLU A 240 -5.52 0.64 37.96
CA GLU A 240 -6.40 1.72 37.51
C GLU A 240 -5.62 3.02 37.32
N ILE A 241 -5.50 3.48 36.07
CA ILE A 241 -4.79 4.70 35.71
C ILE A 241 -5.79 5.83 35.42
N PRO A 242 -5.67 7.01 36.07
CA PRO A 242 -6.53 8.15 35.78
C PRO A 242 -6.41 8.62 34.34
N CYS A 243 -7.54 8.76 33.63
CA CYS A 243 -7.59 9.13 32.22
C CYS A 243 -6.90 10.46 31.93
N LYS A 244 -6.95 11.43 32.87
CA LYS A 244 -6.34 12.74 32.69
C LYS A 244 -4.83 12.63 32.49
N GLY A 245 -4.14 11.93 33.38
CA GLY A 245 -2.70 11.73 33.28
C GLY A 245 -2.29 10.88 32.06
N LEU A 246 -3.14 9.90 31.69
CA LEU A 246 -2.92 9.08 30.50
C LEU A 246 -3.03 9.93 29.21
N TYR A 247 -4.00 10.86 29.14
CA TYR A 247 -4.13 11.75 28.00
C TYR A 247 -2.99 12.77 27.89
N GLU A 248 -2.52 13.32 29.03
CA GLU A 248 -1.40 14.24 29.05
C GLU A 248 -0.12 13.58 28.53
N ARG A 249 0.23 12.39 29.01
CA ARG A 249 1.39 11.64 28.52
C ARG A 249 1.25 11.22 27.05
N ALA A 250 0.06 10.84 26.62
CA ALA A 250 -0.17 10.50 25.23
C ALA A 250 -0.02 11.70 24.29
N GLU A 251 -0.45 12.89 24.71
CA GLU A 251 -0.32 14.12 23.95
C GLU A 251 1.14 14.53 23.79
N GLU A 252 1.99 14.34 24.81
CA GLU A 252 3.45 14.52 24.74
C GLU A 252 4.10 13.63 23.66
N HIS A 253 3.52 12.47 23.40
CA HIS A 253 3.94 11.54 22.35
C HIS A 253 3.21 11.72 21.02
N GLY A 254 2.43 12.80 20.85
CA GLY A 254 1.69 13.08 19.61
C GLY A 254 0.49 12.16 19.36
N ILE A 255 0.02 11.44 20.38
CA ILE A 255 -1.13 10.53 20.28
C ILE A 255 -2.41 11.29 20.63
N SER A 256 -3.35 11.41 19.68
CA SER A 256 -4.63 12.06 19.93
C SER A 256 -5.56 11.20 20.80
N ARG A 257 -6.40 11.86 21.60
CA ARG A 257 -7.41 11.19 22.45
C ARG A 257 -8.33 10.25 21.67
N LYS A 258 -8.69 10.60 20.44
CA LYS A 258 -9.54 9.75 19.56
C LYS A 258 -8.83 8.44 19.17
N VAL A 259 -7.52 8.47 18.93
CA VAL A 259 -6.72 7.27 18.65
C VAL A 259 -6.61 6.41 19.90
N LEU A 260 -6.33 7.00 21.07
CA LEU A 260 -6.28 6.29 22.33
C LEU A 260 -7.59 5.54 22.65
N TRP A 261 -8.74 6.18 22.46
CA TRP A 261 -10.04 5.54 22.67
C TRP A 261 -10.24 4.31 21.80
N LYS A 262 -9.89 4.39 20.50
CA LYS A 262 -9.96 3.24 19.59
C LYS A 262 -9.03 2.12 20.01
N MET A 263 -7.81 2.47 20.43
CA MET A 263 -6.83 1.45 20.87
C MET A 263 -7.19 0.84 22.20
N LYS A 264 -7.80 1.58 23.12
CA LYS A 264 -8.35 1.06 24.39
C LYS A 264 -9.27 -0.13 24.13
N ASP A 265 -10.24 0.02 23.24
CA ASP A 265 -11.18 -1.06 22.91
C ASP A 265 -10.48 -2.24 22.23
N LYS A 266 -9.50 -1.98 21.36
CA LYS A 266 -8.73 -3.00 20.64
C LYS A 266 -7.89 -3.88 21.57
N ILE A 267 -7.27 -3.30 22.61
CA ILE A 267 -6.47 -4.06 23.59
C ILE A 267 -7.31 -4.67 24.72
N GLY A 268 -8.63 -4.47 24.71
CA GLY A 268 -9.52 -5.00 25.75
C GLY A 268 -9.50 -4.21 27.07
N ALA A 269 -8.89 -3.02 27.10
CA ALA A 269 -8.84 -2.23 28.31
C ALA A 269 -10.25 -1.70 28.69
N LYS A 270 -10.53 -1.68 30.00
CA LYS A 270 -11.80 -1.25 30.57
C LYS A 270 -11.70 0.18 31.09
N ALA A 271 -12.85 0.86 31.12
CA ALA A 271 -12.98 2.19 31.72
C ALA A 271 -13.96 2.11 32.89
N LEU A 272 -13.57 2.63 34.03
CA LEU A 272 -14.40 2.73 35.24
C LEU A 272 -14.46 4.17 35.72
N LYS A 273 -15.54 4.50 36.44
CA LYS A 273 -15.67 5.79 37.10
C LYS A 273 -15.14 5.65 38.54
N SER A 274 -14.06 6.35 38.84
CA SER A 274 -13.44 6.34 40.16
C SER A 274 -14.17 7.30 41.10
N GLY A 275 -15.26 6.85 41.74
CA GLY A 275 -15.98 7.63 42.72
C GLY A 275 -16.85 8.80 42.19
N PHE A 276 -17.55 9.52 43.11
CA PHE A 276 -18.55 10.53 42.73
C PHE A 276 -17.97 11.83 42.18
N ASN A 277 -16.63 12.10 42.40
CA ASN A 277 -15.94 13.32 41.94
C ASN A 277 -14.53 13.08 41.36
N GLU A 278 -14.07 11.83 41.15
CA GLU A 278 -12.68 11.52 40.86
C GLU A 278 -12.36 11.24 39.37
N GLY A 279 -13.36 11.32 38.48
CA GLY A 279 -13.14 11.16 37.03
C GLY A 279 -13.15 9.69 36.56
N TRP A 280 -12.58 9.45 35.39
CA TRP A 280 -12.49 8.12 34.78
C TRP A 280 -11.09 7.56 34.90
N VAL A 281 -11.00 6.25 35.11
CA VAL A 281 -9.75 5.46 35.12
C VAL A 281 -9.84 4.36 34.08
N TRP A 282 -8.68 3.98 33.51
CA TRP A 282 -8.56 2.83 32.62
C TRP A 282 -7.65 1.78 33.24
N TYR A 283 -7.95 0.52 32.97
CA TYR A 283 -7.12 -0.62 33.35
C TYR A 283 -7.21 -1.71 32.29
N LEU A 284 -6.18 -2.55 32.21
CA LEU A 284 -6.17 -3.76 31.40
C LEU A 284 -6.49 -4.96 32.33
N PRO A 285 -7.57 -5.73 32.08
CA PRO A 285 -7.82 -6.93 32.85
C PRO A 285 -6.65 -7.91 32.72
N ILE A 286 -6.14 -8.40 33.84
CA ILE A 286 -5.16 -9.49 33.83
C ILE A 286 -5.97 -10.78 33.73
N ASP A 287 -5.80 -11.55 32.64
CA ASP A 287 -6.42 -12.85 32.49
C ASP A 287 -5.93 -13.80 33.60
N ALA A 288 -6.87 -14.32 34.40
CA ALA A 288 -6.62 -15.18 35.56
C ALA A 288 -6.25 -16.62 35.17
N ASP A 289 -5.85 -16.89 33.94
CA ASP A 289 -5.51 -18.24 33.44
C ASP A 289 -3.99 -18.50 33.35
N ASN A 290 -3.21 -17.96 34.30
CA ASN A 290 -1.85 -18.45 34.56
C ASN A 290 -1.66 -18.68 36.07
N GLU A 291 -2.34 -19.68 36.57
CA GLU A 291 -2.00 -20.24 37.89
C GLU A 291 -0.72 -21.07 37.79
N ASP A 292 0.41 -20.44 38.10
CA ASP A 292 1.46 -21.10 38.88
C ASP A 292 2.31 -20.02 39.59
N SER A 293 2.30 -20.13 40.92
CA SER A 293 3.22 -19.57 41.90
C SER A 293 2.72 -18.45 42.83
N GLN A 294 2.30 -18.95 44.00
CA GLN A 294 2.58 -18.40 45.33
C GLN A 294 1.84 -17.16 45.85
N ASN A 295 0.78 -17.51 46.54
CA ASN A 295 0.30 -16.99 47.84
C ASN A 295 1.11 -15.86 48.47
N THR A 296 0.58 -14.64 48.47
CA THR A 296 0.85 -13.64 49.52
C THR A 296 -0.42 -12.80 49.77
N LYS A 297 -0.91 -12.94 51.03
CA LYS A 297 -2.02 -12.16 51.58
C LYS A 297 -1.72 -10.68 51.55
N ILE A 298 -2.71 -9.89 51.10
CA ILE A 298 -2.74 -8.45 51.18
C ILE A 298 -3.04 -8.02 52.63
N PRO A 299 -2.25 -7.14 53.26
CA PRO A 299 -2.66 -6.43 54.45
C PRO A 299 -3.50 -5.22 54.08
N GLU A 300 -4.64 -5.07 54.74
CA GLU A 300 -5.40 -3.83 54.75
C GLU A 300 -4.60 -2.68 55.35
N GLY A 301 -4.60 -1.57 54.65
CA GLY A 301 -4.26 -0.25 55.18
C GLY A 301 -2.82 0.19 55.00
N SER A 302 -2.53 0.97 53.98
CA SER A 302 -1.52 2.00 54.11
C SER A 302 -1.70 3.13 53.06
N LEU A 303 -1.65 4.30 53.64
CA LEU A 303 -1.75 5.64 53.08
C LEU A 303 -0.71 5.95 51.97
N ILE A 304 -1.11 6.78 51.08
CA ILE A 304 -0.37 7.50 50.06
C ILE A 304 0.96 8.07 50.61
N GLN A 305 2.10 7.67 50.03
CA GLN A 305 3.34 8.43 50.15
C GLN A 305 3.79 8.89 48.76
N ASN A 306 3.72 10.20 48.58
CA ASN A 306 4.39 10.93 47.50
C ASN A 306 5.90 10.59 47.50
N ARG A 307 6.42 10.09 46.39
CA ARG A 307 7.86 10.07 46.10
C ARG A 307 8.15 11.02 44.94
N ASN A 308 8.71 12.18 45.33
CA ASN A 308 9.52 13.03 44.48
C ASN A 308 10.73 12.26 43.94
N LEU A 309 10.87 12.17 42.63
CA LEU A 309 12.13 11.78 41.98
C LEU A 309 12.69 12.96 41.23
N GLY A 310 13.39 13.79 41.97
CA GLY A 310 14.42 14.68 41.45
C GLY A 310 15.75 13.96 41.40
N GLY A 311 16.41 14.05 40.25
CA GLY A 311 17.85 13.94 40.14
C GLY A 311 18.45 12.58 39.91
N ILE A 312 18.89 12.31 38.68
CA ILE A 312 20.24 11.80 38.40
C ILE A 312 20.58 12.24 36.94
N LEU A 313 21.39 13.27 36.87
CA LEU A 313 22.30 13.57 35.76
C LEU A 313 23.64 12.91 36.10
N ALA A 314 24.10 11.99 35.28
CA ALA A 314 25.52 11.66 35.20
C ALA A 314 25.87 10.94 33.90
N LYS A 315 26.59 11.66 33.05
CA LYS A 315 27.79 11.27 32.29
C LYS A 315 27.83 9.88 31.65
N THR A 316 27.92 9.86 30.32
CA THR A 316 28.75 8.86 29.64
C THR A 316 29.62 9.55 28.58
N GLU A 317 30.89 9.26 28.70
CA GLU A 317 32.00 9.67 27.86
C GLU A 317 31.97 8.96 26.50
N SER A 318 32.56 9.66 25.55
CA SER A 318 32.92 9.20 24.20
C SER A 318 33.73 7.91 24.17
N SER A 319 33.47 7.04 23.25
CA SER A 319 34.47 6.15 22.66
C SER A 319 34.29 6.05 21.14
N HIS A 320 35.29 6.56 20.43
CA HIS A 320 35.54 6.36 19.01
C HIS A 320 35.78 4.88 18.73
N ALA A 321 35.10 4.36 17.70
CA ALA A 321 35.53 3.13 17.03
C ALA A 321 35.58 3.39 15.51
N THR A 322 36.78 3.33 15.01
CA THR A 322 37.22 3.37 13.62
C THR A 322 36.79 2.09 12.89
N PHE A 323 36.12 2.20 11.75
CA PHE A 323 35.98 1.07 10.84
C PHE A 323 37.03 1.16 9.73
N LYS A 324 37.78 0.07 9.58
CA LYS A 324 38.71 -0.18 8.47
C LYS A 324 37.93 -0.70 7.26
N GLU A 325 38.19 -0.09 6.11
CA GLU A 325 37.95 -0.66 4.78
C GLU A 325 38.85 -1.88 4.56
N THR A 326 38.29 -2.91 3.93
CA THR A 326 39.10 -3.88 3.20
C THR A 326 38.29 -4.45 2.03
N ILE A 327 38.69 -4.04 0.79
CA ILE A 327 38.66 -4.69 -0.54
C ILE A 327 37.38 -5.46 -0.90
#